data_2a5ec182694daba13e4f526f5839490e
#
_entry.id   2a5ec182694daba13e4f526f5839490e
#
_cell.length_a   1.000
_cell.length_b   1.000
_cell.length_c   1.000
_cell.angle_alpha   90.00
_cell.angle_beta   90.00
_cell.angle_gamma   90.00
#
_symmetry.space_group_name_H-M   'P 1'
#
loop_
_entity.id
_entity.type
_entity.pdbx_description
1 polymer ?
#
loop_
_entity_poly.entity_id
_entity_poly.type
_entity_poly.pdbx_seq_one_letter_code
_entity_poly.pdbx_strand_id
1 'polypeptide(L)'
;VAEDITARKDELGFAAFTSAGMDSSSDWRFKTHLANLPIYFEYQADGIGSTDAIKGTYLDNYKNMFDLYINNSTCAPTELAGKTGDDSRNEFLNNEAVFYQNGSWEYTNLVGDGKPFTDDDLTMLPIYIGVGDEANQGLCTGTENYWCVNGTAKQEDIDATLAFMNWVITSDEGRKSMSQDMGFVAPFDTFTGEYQSANPFVQIAAQYPAEGKTPVSWNFATIPSEEWKNGVG
;
A
#
# COMPACT_ATOMS: atom_id res chain seq x y z
N VAL A 1 -9.13 -15.41 12.33
CA VAL A 1 -10.21 -14.58 11.73
C VAL A 1 -10.43 -14.97 10.26
N ALA A 2 -9.45 -14.82 9.36
CA ALA A 2 -9.66 -15.10 7.91
C ALA A 2 -10.14 -16.54 7.64
N GLU A 3 -9.47 -17.53 8.22
CA GLU A 3 -9.86 -18.95 8.08
C GLU A 3 -11.24 -19.25 8.68
N ASP A 4 -11.62 -18.59 9.80
CA ASP A 4 -12.95 -18.72 10.38
C ASP A 4 -14.03 -18.14 9.48
N ILE A 5 -13.77 -16.97 8.87
CA ILE A 5 -14.66 -16.38 7.86
C ILE A 5 -14.83 -17.34 6.68
N THR A 6 -13.72 -17.88 6.16
CA THR A 6 -13.75 -18.80 5.02
C THR A 6 -14.53 -20.09 5.36
N ALA A 7 -14.34 -20.64 6.56
CA ALA A 7 -15.07 -21.82 7.00
C ALA A 7 -16.60 -21.59 7.13
N ARG A 8 -17.01 -20.34 7.28
CA ARG A 8 -18.40 -19.90 7.43
C ARG A 8 -18.91 -19.07 6.27
N LYS A 9 -18.19 -19.04 5.13
CA LYS A 9 -18.49 -18.19 3.99
C LYS A 9 -19.94 -18.30 3.51
N ASP A 10 -20.47 -19.52 3.42
CA ASP A 10 -21.85 -19.74 2.98
C ASP A 10 -22.89 -19.23 4.00
N GLU A 11 -22.57 -19.27 5.30
CA GLU A 11 -23.41 -18.71 6.36
C GLU A 11 -23.36 -17.19 6.37
N LEU A 12 -22.14 -16.63 6.26
CA LEU A 12 -21.89 -15.19 6.38
C LEU A 12 -22.25 -14.42 5.11
N GLY A 13 -22.18 -15.05 3.95
CA GLY A 13 -22.43 -14.41 2.65
C GLY A 13 -21.26 -13.58 2.12
N PHE A 14 -20.06 -13.66 2.73
CA PHE A 14 -18.87 -12.95 2.29
C PHE A 14 -17.59 -13.77 2.56
N ALA A 15 -16.50 -13.42 1.86
CA ALA A 15 -15.18 -14.00 2.06
C ALA A 15 -14.30 -13.16 2.99
N ALA A 16 -13.12 -13.66 3.34
CA ALA A 16 -12.17 -12.89 4.12
C ALA A 16 -11.48 -11.82 3.27
N PHE A 17 -10.91 -12.20 2.14
CA PHE A 17 -10.16 -11.29 1.26
C PHE A 17 -10.81 -11.14 -0.10
N THR A 18 -10.60 -9.97 -0.71
CA THR A 18 -10.85 -9.74 -2.14
C THR A 18 -9.88 -10.52 -3.00
N SER A 19 -10.13 -10.59 -4.31
CA SER A 19 -9.47 -11.54 -5.22
C SER A 19 -8.24 -11.02 -5.98
N ALA A 20 -7.91 -9.72 -5.96
CA ALA A 20 -6.83 -9.18 -6.77
C ALA A 20 -5.42 -9.57 -6.30
N GLY A 21 -4.47 -9.53 -7.24
CA GLY A 21 -3.05 -9.66 -6.97
C GLY A 21 -2.33 -10.70 -7.80
N MET A 22 -3.04 -11.49 -8.62
CA MET A 22 -2.46 -12.56 -9.43
C MET A 22 -2.53 -12.28 -10.94
N ASP A 23 -3.23 -11.25 -11.38
CA ASP A 23 -3.21 -10.76 -12.76
C ASP A 23 -2.07 -9.75 -12.97
N SER A 24 -1.63 -9.57 -14.23
CA SER A 24 -0.48 -8.73 -14.57
C SER A 24 -0.66 -7.22 -14.26
N SER A 25 -1.87 -6.76 -14.00
CA SER A 25 -2.16 -5.37 -13.66
C SER A 25 -2.17 -5.10 -12.16
N SER A 26 -2.34 -6.14 -11.34
CA SER A 26 -2.49 -6.01 -9.89
C SER A 26 -1.50 -6.86 -9.06
N ASP A 27 -0.59 -7.59 -9.71
CA ASP A 27 0.44 -8.44 -9.08
C ASP A 27 1.45 -7.68 -8.22
N TRP A 28 1.53 -6.35 -8.35
CA TRP A 28 2.29 -5.48 -7.45
C TRP A 28 1.91 -5.68 -5.98
N ARG A 29 0.69 -6.16 -5.69
CA ARG A 29 0.26 -6.48 -4.32
C ARG A 29 1.17 -7.53 -3.68
N PHE A 30 1.47 -8.60 -4.40
CA PHE A 30 2.34 -9.67 -3.90
C PHE A 30 3.82 -9.37 -4.12
N LYS A 31 4.21 -8.95 -5.32
CA LYS A 31 5.63 -8.76 -5.67
C LYS A 31 6.29 -7.52 -5.09
N THR A 32 5.50 -6.55 -4.59
CA THR A 32 6.04 -5.36 -3.92
C THR A 32 5.49 -5.19 -2.51
N HIS A 33 4.20 -4.95 -2.34
CA HIS A 33 3.63 -4.58 -1.04
C HIS A 33 3.77 -5.70 -0.03
N LEU A 34 3.34 -6.92 -0.35
CA LEU A 34 3.43 -8.05 0.56
C LEU A 34 4.86 -8.58 0.68
N ALA A 35 5.62 -8.64 -0.43
CA ALA A 35 7.03 -9.03 -0.41
C ALA A 35 7.93 -8.03 0.33
N ASN A 36 7.50 -6.78 0.49
CA ASN A 36 8.24 -5.80 1.29
C ASN A 36 8.42 -6.24 2.75
N LEU A 37 7.43 -6.91 3.34
CA LEU A 37 7.46 -7.31 4.75
C LEU A 37 8.63 -8.25 5.08
N PRO A 38 8.79 -9.42 4.41
CA PRO A 38 9.93 -10.29 4.68
C PRO A 38 11.27 -9.63 4.38
N ILE A 39 11.36 -8.76 3.36
CA ILE A 39 12.57 -8.01 3.02
C ILE A 39 12.90 -7.00 4.12
N TYR A 40 11.91 -6.24 4.59
CA TYR A 40 12.08 -5.28 5.68
C TYR A 40 12.64 -5.96 6.93
N PHE A 41 12.04 -7.06 7.37
CA PHE A 41 12.50 -7.78 8.56
C PHE A 41 13.89 -8.43 8.36
N GLU A 42 14.21 -8.90 7.14
CA GLU A 42 15.56 -9.38 6.82
C GLU A 42 16.59 -8.25 6.93
N TYR A 43 16.28 -7.06 6.39
CA TYR A 43 17.14 -5.89 6.49
C TYR A 43 17.34 -5.45 7.94
N GLN A 44 16.30 -5.46 8.77
CA GLN A 44 16.39 -5.15 10.19
C GLN A 44 17.27 -6.17 10.93
N ALA A 45 17.11 -7.46 10.68
CA ALA A 45 17.87 -8.52 11.31
C ALA A 45 19.37 -8.46 10.93
N ASP A 46 19.66 -8.08 9.69
CA ASP A 46 21.04 -7.95 9.19
C ASP A 46 21.69 -6.59 9.48
N GLY A 47 20.91 -5.58 9.92
CA GLY A 47 21.40 -4.22 10.15
C GLY A 47 21.81 -3.50 8.86
N ILE A 48 21.14 -3.77 7.74
CA ILE A 48 21.42 -3.21 6.41
C ILE A 48 20.23 -2.39 5.90
N GLY A 49 20.45 -1.54 4.90
CA GLY A 49 19.40 -0.76 4.22
C GLY A 49 19.23 -1.11 2.74
N SER A 50 20.11 -1.96 2.19
CA SER A 50 20.05 -2.44 0.81
C SER A 50 20.91 -3.69 0.64
N THR A 51 20.65 -4.47 -0.42
CA THR A 51 21.45 -5.64 -0.77
C THR A 51 21.38 -5.92 -2.27
N ASP A 52 22.42 -6.55 -2.81
CA ASP A 52 22.44 -7.08 -4.18
C ASP A 52 21.74 -8.45 -4.28
N ALA A 53 21.46 -9.09 -3.13
CA ALA A 53 20.80 -10.40 -3.09
C ALA A 53 19.99 -10.57 -1.79
N ILE A 54 18.73 -10.86 -1.91
CA ILE A 54 17.84 -11.24 -0.81
C ILE A 54 18.19 -12.67 -0.36
N LYS A 55 18.37 -12.88 0.94
CA LYS A 55 18.70 -14.20 1.51
C LYS A 55 17.49 -15.14 1.57
N GLY A 56 16.30 -14.58 1.69
CA GLY A 56 15.07 -15.33 1.89
C GLY A 56 14.89 -15.81 3.34
N THR A 57 15.45 -15.11 4.31
CA THR A 57 15.36 -15.45 5.74
C THR A 57 13.92 -15.70 6.18
N TYR A 58 12.97 -14.92 5.67
CA TYR A 58 11.55 -15.00 6.02
C TYR A 58 10.66 -15.50 4.87
N LEU A 59 11.21 -16.36 4.00
CA LEU A 59 10.49 -16.91 2.85
C LEU A 59 9.26 -17.74 3.28
N ASP A 60 9.38 -18.55 4.34
CA ASP A 60 8.26 -19.32 4.88
C ASP A 60 7.15 -18.42 5.41
N ASN A 61 7.50 -17.31 6.04
CA ASN A 61 6.54 -16.30 6.52
C ASN A 61 5.80 -15.65 5.33
N TYR A 62 6.54 -15.30 4.26
CA TYR A 62 5.95 -14.79 3.03
C TYR A 62 4.98 -15.80 2.41
N LYS A 63 5.41 -17.08 2.31
CA LYS A 63 4.56 -18.15 1.81
C LYS A 63 3.28 -18.32 2.62
N ASN A 64 3.37 -18.29 3.93
CA ASN A 64 2.19 -18.41 4.81
C ASN A 64 1.20 -17.25 4.60
N MET A 65 1.70 -16.04 4.43
CA MET A 65 0.89 -14.87 4.13
C MET A 65 0.26 -14.98 2.73
N PHE A 66 1.03 -15.38 1.73
CA PHE A 66 0.54 -15.64 0.37
C PHE A 66 -0.58 -16.69 0.39
N ASP A 67 -0.35 -17.83 1.03
CA ASP A 67 -1.33 -18.91 1.18
C ASP A 67 -2.59 -18.42 1.91
N LEU A 68 -2.44 -17.56 2.93
CA LEU A 68 -3.57 -16.98 3.65
C LEU A 68 -4.48 -16.17 2.70
N TYR A 69 -3.90 -15.34 1.87
CA TYR A 69 -4.65 -14.52 0.91
C TYR A 69 -5.34 -15.37 -0.16
N ILE A 70 -4.58 -16.23 -0.86
CA ILE A 70 -5.13 -16.98 -2.00
C ILE A 70 -6.17 -18.01 -1.60
N ASN A 71 -6.07 -18.60 -0.41
CA ASN A 71 -7.00 -19.63 0.07
C ASN A 71 -8.25 -19.05 0.75
N ASN A 72 -8.27 -17.75 1.06
CA ASN A 72 -9.37 -17.11 1.79
C ASN A 72 -10.01 -15.96 1.01
N SER A 73 -9.82 -15.95 -0.31
CA SER A 73 -10.38 -14.96 -1.23
C SER A 73 -11.84 -15.26 -1.63
N THR A 74 -12.44 -14.31 -2.33
CA THR A 74 -13.81 -14.41 -2.87
C THR A 74 -13.98 -15.55 -3.86
N CYS A 75 -12.92 -15.93 -4.59
CA CYS A 75 -12.93 -17.03 -5.56
C CYS A 75 -11.85 -18.09 -5.27
N ALA A 76 -11.88 -19.19 -6.01
CA ALA A 76 -10.89 -20.26 -5.87
C ALA A 76 -9.49 -19.78 -6.34
N PRO A 77 -8.39 -20.34 -5.77
CA PRO A 77 -7.02 -19.96 -6.16
C PRO A 77 -6.73 -20.05 -7.66
N THR A 78 -7.34 -21.02 -8.35
CA THR A 78 -7.20 -21.22 -9.81
C THR A 78 -7.87 -20.14 -10.66
N GLU A 79 -8.72 -19.30 -10.08
CA GLU A 79 -9.46 -18.24 -10.77
C GLU A 79 -8.80 -16.87 -10.57
N LEU A 80 -7.90 -16.75 -9.58
CA LEU A 80 -7.32 -15.46 -9.19
C LEU A 80 -6.54 -14.77 -10.30
N ALA A 81 -5.87 -15.52 -11.19
CA ALA A 81 -5.15 -14.95 -12.33
C ALA A 81 -6.05 -14.21 -13.34
N GLY A 82 -7.36 -14.45 -13.31
CA GLY A 82 -8.35 -13.76 -14.11
C GLY A 82 -9.02 -12.58 -13.40
N LYS A 83 -8.65 -12.28 -12.16
CA LYS A 83 -9.25 -11.24 -11.33
C LYS A 83 -8.41 -9.98 -11.29
N THR A 84 -8.97 -8.88 -11.76
CA THR A 84 -8.30 -7.58 -11.83
C THR A 84 -8.42 -6.77 -10.53
N GLY A 85 -7.69 -5.65 -10.45
CA GLY A 85 -7.85 -4.69 -9.35
C GLY A 85 -9.26 -4.11 -9.26
N ASP A 86 -9.95 -3.93 -10.40
CA ASP A 86 -11.34 -3.45 -10.44
C ASP A 86 -12.32 -4.51 -9.94
N ASP A 87 -12.10 -5.79 -10.24
CA ASP A 87 -12.89 -6.88 -9.66
C ASP A 87 -12.80 -6.85 -8.14
N SER A 88 -11.59 -6.76 -7.61
CA SER A 88 -11.32 -6.70 -6.17
C SER A 88 -12.00 -5.50 -5.49
N ARG A 89 -11.94 -4.33 -6.13
CA ARG A 89 -12.63 -3.13 -5.63
C ARG A 89 -14.15 -3.34 -5.60
N ASN A 90 -14.71 -3.88 -6.68
CA ASN A 90 -16.14 -4.12 -6.77
C ASN A 90 -16.63 -5.16 -5.75
N GLU A 91 -15.85 -6.22 -5.52
CA GLU A 91 -16.13 -7.20 -4.46
C GLU A 91 -16.20 -6.54 -3.09
N PHE A 92 -15.26 -5.63 -2.79
CA PHE A 92 -15.26 -4.88 -1.53
C PHE A 92 -16.45 -3.93 -1.43
N LEU A 93 -16.73 -3.14 -2.48
CA LEU A 93 -17.88 -2.23 -2.55
C LEU A 93 -19.22 -2.96 -2.41
N ASN A 94 -19.32 -4.19 -2.86
CA ASN A 94 -20.50 -5.04 -2.75
C ASN A 94 -20.61 -5.79 -1.42
N ASN A 95 -19.67 -5.59 -0.47
CA ASN A 95 -19.57 -6.33 0.79
C ASN A 95 -19.35 -7.85 0.59
N GLU A 96 -18.67 -8.26 -0.48
CA GLU A 96 -18.33 -9.65 -0.75
C GLU A 96 -17.07 -10.12 0.00
N ALA A 97 -16.30 -9.18 0.57
CA ALA A 97 -15.11 -9.46 1.39
C ALA A 97 -14.92 -8.43 2.50
N VAL A 98 -14.30 -8.87 3.61
CA VAL A 98 -14.02 -8.03 4.79
C VAL A 98 -12.71 -7.27 4.65
N PHE A 99 -11.68 -7.89 4.05
CA PHE A 99 -10.35 -7.32 3.92
C PHE A 99 -10.02 -7.03 2.46
N TYR A 100 -9.55 -5.81 2.21
CA TYR A 100 -9.11 -5.35 0.92
C TYR A 100 -7.68 -4.83 1.02
N GLN A 101 -6.71 -5.56 0.47
CA GLN A 101 -5.32 -5.12 0.44
C GLN A 101 -5.14 -4.05 -0.63
N ASN A 102 -4.87 -2.82 -0.19
CA ASN A 102 -4.63 -1.68 -1.06
C ASN A 102 -3.89 -0.57 -0.30
N GLY A 103 -3.84 0.64 -0.81
CA GLY A 103 -3.23 1.81 -0.18
C GLY A 103 -4.20 2.96 0.04
N SER A 104 -3.74 4.01 0.71
CA SER A 104 -4.55 5.19 1.05
C SER A 104 -5.14 5.92 -0.16
N TRP A 105 -4.56 5.78 -1.34
CA TRP A 105 -5.10 6.32 -2.61
C TRP A 105 -6.47 5.76 -3.00
N GLU A 106 -6.84 4.61 -2.45
CA GLU A 106 -8.11 3.96 -2.75
C GLU A 106 -9.32 4.63 -2.08
N TYR A 107 -9.09 5.49 -1.10
CA TYR A 107 -10.14 6.14 -0.33
C TYR A 107 -11.26 6.74 -1.20
N THR A 108 -10.90 7.56 -2.19
CA THR A 108 -11.88 8.23 -3.07
C THR A 108 -12.67 7.27 -3.98
N ASN A 109 -12.20 6.04 -4.14
CA ASN A 109 -12.94 4.99 -4.84
C ASN A 109 -13.95 4.28 -3.94
N LEU A 110 -13.78 4.36 -2.63
CA LEU A 110 -14.60 3.65 -1.64
C LEU A 110 -15.63 4.56 -0.96
N VAL A 111 -15.28 5.83 -0.73
CA VAL A 111 -16.10 6.80 0.01
C VAL A 111 -16.40 8.01 -0.86
N GLY A 112 -17.62 8.56 -0.73
CA GLY A 112 -18.09 9.73 -1.46
C GLY A 112 -19.51 9.56 -2.00
N ASP A 113 -19.96 10.52 -2.80
CA ASP A 113 -21.32 10.51 -3.37
C ASP A 113 -21.57 9.25 -4.20
N GLY A 114 -22.65 8.53 -3.85
CA GLY A 114 -23.03 7.28 -4.54
C GLY A 114 -22.18 6.05 -4.18
N LYS A 115 -21.26 6.17 -3.22
CA LYS A 115 -20.49 5.04 -2.68
C LYS A 115 -21.21 4.42 -1.48
N PRO A 116 -21.00 3.10 -1.20
CA PRO A 116 -21.69 2.42 -0.10
C PRO A 116 -21.12 2.73 1.27
N PHE A 117 -19.84 3.19 1.36
CA PHE A 117 -19.14 3.39 2.63
C PHE A 117 -19.04 4.86 3.02
N THR A 118 -18.97 5.07 4.33
CA THR A 118 -18.61 6.33 4.99
C THR A 118 -17.28 6.17 5.72
N ASP A 119 -16.75 7.25 6.28
CA ASP A 119 -15.50 7.22 7.05
C ASP A 119 -15.57 6.31 8.28
N ASP A 120 -16.77 6.15 8.85
CA ASP A 120 -16.99 5.31 10.04
C ASP A 120 -17.03 3.80 9.72
N ASP A 121 -17.19 3.43 8.44
CA ASP A 121 -17.28 2.02 8.01
C ASP A 121 -15.92 1.38 7.76
N LEU A 122 -14.86 2.19 7.58
CA LEU A 122 -13.57 1.74 7.10
C LEU A 122 -12.44 2.06 8.09
N THR A 123 -11.45 1.17 8.14
CA THR A 123 -10.21 1.39 8.86
C THR A 123 -9.03 0.75 8.12
N MET A 124 -7.80 1.10 8.53
CA MET A 124 -6.58 0.48 8.02
C MET A 124 -5.94 -0.38 9.11
N LEU A 125 -5.50 -1.56 8.74
CA LEU A 125 -4.85 -2.51 9.64
C LEU A 125 -3.43 -2.85 9.13
N PRO A 126 -2.45 -3.03 10.04
CA PRO A 126 -1.14 -3.57 9.66
C PRO A 126 -1.26 -4.98 9.10
N ILE A 127 -0.35 -5.33 8.20
CA ILE A 127 -0.20 -6.70 7.70
C ILE A 127 0.91 -7.37 8.50
N TYR A 128 0.59 -8.50 9.12
CA TYR A 128 1.50 -9.28 9.94
C TYR A 128 1.96 -10.53 9.20
N ILE A 129 3.23 -10.91 9.40
CA ILE A 129 3.82 -12.11 8.80
C ILE A 129 4.38 -13.09 9.84
N GLY A 130 4.08 -12.89 11.12
CA GLY A 130 4.58 -13.73 12.21
C GLY A 130 6.03 -13.44 12.60
N VAL A 131 6.51 -12.21 12.37
CA VAL A 131 7.91 -11.81 12.63
C VAL A 131 7.95 -10.49 13.40
N GLY A 132 8.91 -10.38 14.31
CA GLY A 132 9.15 -9.15 15.06
C GLY A 132 8.14 -8.93 16.18
N ASP A 133 8.04 -7.68 16.61
CA ASP A 133 7.10 -7.23 17.64
C ASP A 133 5.80 -6.71 17.01
N GLU A 134 4.95 -7.63 16.57
CA GLU A 134 3.68 -7.30 15.88
C GLU A 134 2.75 -6.46 16.76
N ALA A 135 2.82 -6.60 18.08
CA ALA A 135 2.03 -5.76 18.99
C ALA A 135 2.36 -4.27 18.87
N ASN A 136 3.59 -3.95 18.46
CA ASN A 136 4.06 -2.59 18.25
C ASN A 136 4.29 -2.23 16.77
N GLN A 137 3.91 -3.10 15.85
CA GLN A 137 4.00 -2.83 14.41
C GLN A 137 2.88 -1.89 13.96
N GLY A 138 3.26 -0.87 13.18
CA GLY A 138 2.37 0.03 12.47
C GLY A 138 2.14 -0.39 11.01
N LEU A 139 1.56 0.50 10.25
CA LEU A 139 1.31 0.30 8.82
C LEU A 139 2.61 0.34 8.01
N CYS A 140 2.57 -0.27 6.82
CA CYS A 140 3.58 -0.07 5.79
C CYS A 140 3.47 1.36 5.26
N THR A 141 4.58 2.10 5.25
CA THR A 141 4.63 3.50 4.84
C THR A 141 6.00 3.86 4.27
N GLY A 142 6.06 4.98 3.57
CA GLY A 142 7.29 5.52 3.01
C GLY A 142 7.05 6.22 1.69
N THR A 143 8.13 6.68 1.05
CA THR A 143 8.08 7.34 -0.24
C THR A 143 8.16 6.31 -1.36
N GLU A 144 7.14 6.26 -2.20
CA GLU A 144 7.04 5.34 -3.33
C GLU A 144 7.30 6.02 -4.68
N ASN A 145 6.92 7.29 -4.80
CA ASN A 145 6.96 8.05 -6.04
C ASN A 145 7.95 9.20 -5.97
N TYR A 146 8.69 9.42 -7.05
CA TYR A 146 9.71 10.43 -7.15
C TYR A 146 9.52 11.25 -8.42
N TRP A 147 9.76 12.54 -8.33
CA TRP A 147 9.89 13.39 -9.51
C TRP A 147 11.30 13.27 -10.07
N CYS A 148 11.39 13.03 -11.37
CA CYS A 148 12.66 13.00 -12.08
C CYS A 148 12.74 14.16 -13.05
N VAL A 149 13.83 14.90 -13.01
CA VAL A 149 14.12 15.96 -13.97
C VAL A 149 15.05 15.40 -15.03
N ASN A 150 14.69 15.55 -16.31
CA ASN A 150 15.55 15.13 -17.41
C ASN A 150 16.81 16.01 -17.50
N GLY A 151 17.94 15.49 -16.99
CA GLY A 151 19.22 16.19 -16.98
C GLY A 151 19.85 16.46 -18.37
N THR A 152 19.28 15.91 -19.45
CA THR A 152 19.72 16.16 -20.85
C THR A 152 18.83 17.15 -21.59
N ALA A 153 17.77 17.68 -20.95
CA ALA A 153 16.96 18.75 -21.52
C ALA A 153 17.73 20.06 -21.58
N LYS A 154 17.18 21.05 -22.30
CA LYS A 154 17.75 22.38 -22.28
C LYS A 154 17.68 22.98 -20.89
N GLN A 155 18.66 23.80 -20.53
CA GLN A 155 18.72 24.39 -19.19
C GLN A 155 17.47 25.22 -18.88
N GLU A 156 16.92 25.96 -19.83
CA GLU A 156 15.68 26.73 -19.66
C GLU A 156 14.47 25.85 -19.29
N ASP A 157 14.39 24.63 -19.84
CA ASP A 157 13.32 23.66 -19.54
C ASP A 157 13.52 23.04 -18.15
N ILE A 158 14.78 22.75 -17.78
CA ILE A 158 15.14 22.27 -16.43
C ILE A 158 14.76 23.33 -15.40
N ASP A 159 15.15 24.58 -15.60
CA ASP A 159 14.88 25.67 -14.68
C ASP A 159 13.38 25.93 -14.53
N ALA A 160 12.61 25.88 -15.63
CA ALA A 160 11.15 25.99 -15.58
C ALA A 160 10.51 24.81 -14.83
N THR A 161 11.00 23.57 -15.02
CA THR A 161 10.53 22.39 -14.31
C THR A 161 10.78 22.51 -12.81
N LEU A 162 11.98 22.91 -12.41
CA LEU A 162 12.32 23.10 -10.99
C LEU A 162 11.53 24.25 -10.36
N ALA A 163 11.29 25.34 -11.10
CA ALA A 163 10.45 26.44 -10.64
C ALA A 163 9.00 25.98 -10.42
N PHE A 164 8.45 25.16 -11.33
CA PHE A 164 7.12 24.59 -11.17
C PHE A 164 7.04 23.63 -9.97
N MET A 165 8.00 22.72 -9.82
CA MET A 165 8.07 21.82 -8.66
C MET A 165 8.11 22.60 -7.34
N ASN A 166 8.97 23.63 -7.29
CA ASN A 166 9.04 24.50 -6.10
C ASN A 166 7.72 25.24 -5.85
N TRP A 167 7.08 25.74 -6.88
CA TRP A 167 5.77 26.39 -6.76
C TRP A 167 4.71 25.43 -6.19
N VAL A 168 4.64 24.21 -6.69
CA VAL A 168 3.68 23.20 -6.22
C VAL A 168 3.82 22.93 -4.72
N ILE A 169 5.05 22.86 -4.20
CA ILE A 169 5.29 22.50 -2.79
C ILE A 169 5.37 23.71 -1.85
N THR A 170 5.35 24.94 -2.35
CA THR A 170 5.51 26.14 -1.51
C THR A 170 4.37 27.15 -1.63
N SER A 171 3.63 27.19 -2.75
CA SER A 171 2.49 28.10 -2.90
C SER A 171 1.25 27.55 -2.19
N ASP A 172 0.33 28.45 -1.84
CA ASP A 172 -0.95 28.07 -1.24
C ASP A 172 -1.78 27.23 -2.20
N GLU A 173 -1.85 27.62 -3.47
CA GLU A 173 -2.58 26.90 -4.50
C GLU A 173 -2.02 25.49 -4.74
N GLY A 174 -0.69 25.38 -4.88
CA GLY A 174 -0.03 24.11 -5.12
C GLY A 174 -0.22 23.13 -3.94
N ARG A 175 0.00 23.61 -2.72
CA ARG A 175 -0.18 22.79 -1.51
C ARG A 175 -1.63 22.36 -1.31
N LYS A 176 -2.61 23.26 -1.49
CA LYS A 176 -4.04 22.92 -1.40
C LYS A 176 -4.44 21.91 -2.45
N SER A 177 -4.01 22.12 -3.69
CA SER A 177 -4.32 21.18 -4.77
C SER A 177 -3.77 19.78 -4.48
N MET A 178 -2.53 19.65 -4.04
CA MET A 178 -1.95 18.34 -3.72
C MET A 178 -2.65 17.68 -2.51
N SER A 179 -2.85 18.41 -1.42
CA SER A 179 -3.27 17.81 -0.16
C SER A 179 -4.79 17.68 0.00
N GLN A 180 -5.55 18.66 -0.52
CA GLN A 180 -7.00 18.73 -0.34
C GLN A 180 -7.75 18.19 -1.57
N ASP A 181 -7.39 18.66 -2.77
CA ASP A 181 -8.12 18.26 -3.97
C ASP A 181 -7.73 16.84 -4.43
N MET A 182 -6.44 16.50 -4.36
CA MET A 182 -5.92 15.20 -4.79
C MET A 182 -5.73 14.21 -3.63
N GLY A 183 -5.75 14.66 -2.38
CA GLY A 183 -5.56 13.82 -1.21
C GLY A 183 -4.16 13.21 -1.06
N PHE A 184 -3.13 13.77 -1.72
CA PHE A 184 -1.77 13.27 -1.62
C PHE A 184 -1.18 13.48 -0.23
N VAL A 185 -0.34 12.53 0.16
CA VAL A 185 0.61 12.68 1.27
C VAL A 185 1.92 13.16 0.68
N ALA A 186 2.27 14.41 0.96
CA ALA A 186 3.53 14.98 0.49
C ALA A 186 4.56 14.99 1.63
N PRO A 187 5.78 14.43 1.43
CA PRO A 187 6.80 14.30 2.47
C PRO A 187 7.62 15.58 2.67
N PHE A 188 7.00 16.74 2.49
CA PHE A 188 7.64 18.05 2.65
C PHE A 188 7.14 18.75 3.91
N ASP A 189 8.02 19.47 4.59
CA ASP A 189 7.73 20.21 5.82
C ASP A 189 6.76 21.40 5.62
N THR A 190 6.52 21.78 4.38
CA THR A 190 5.52 22.78 3.98
C THR A 190 4.07 22.27 4.06
N PHE A 191 3.85 20.95 4.18
CA PHE A 191 2.53 20.33 4.22
C PHE A 191 2.08 20.07 5.67
N THR A 192 1.93 21.13 6.44
CA THR A 192 1.48 21.11 7.85
C THR A 192 0.21 21.94 8.04
N GLY A 193 -0.49 21.73 9.14
CA GLY A 193 -1.72 22.46 9.46
C GLY A 193 -2.80 22.25 8.41
N GLU A 194 -3.29 23.34 7.80
CA GLU A 194 -4.33 23.28 6.77
C GLU A 194 -3.91 22.60 5.46
N TYR A 195 -2.61 22.36 5.26
CA TYR A 195 -2.09 21.67 4.09
C TYR A 195 -1.82 20.17 4.33
N GLN A 196 -2.22 19.63 5.46
CA GLN A 196 -2.22 18.18 5.65
C GLN A 196 -3.24 17.52 4.73
N SER A 197 -2.97 16.28 4.31
CA SER A 197 -3.90 15.54 3.46
C SER A 197 -5.29 15.46 4.09
N ALA A 198 -6.31 15.76 3.28
CA ALA A 198 -7.71 15.59 3.66
C ALA A 198 -8.17 14.13 3.68
N ASN A 199 -7.34 13.21 3.18
CA ASN A 199 -7.66 11.79 3.10
C ASN A 199 -7.72 11.14 4.49
N PRO A 200 -8.88 10.65 4.96
CA PRO A 200 -9.04 10.03 6.27
C PRO A 200 -8.12 8.81 6.50
N PHE A 201 -7.79 8.03 5.48
CA PHE A 201 -6.84 6.92 5.62
C PHE A 201 -5.44 7.40 5.99
N VAL A 202 -5.04 8.57 5.52
CA VAL A 202 -3.77 9.21 5.92
C VAL A 202 -3.81 9.61 7.39
N GLN A 203 -4.95 10.11 7.86
CA GLN A 203 -5.13 10.46 9.27
C GLN A 203 -5.11 9.22 10.18
N ILE A 204 -5.77 8.12 9.76
CA ILE A 204 -5.68 6.82 10.45
C ILE A 204 -4.22 6.35 10.50
N ALA A 205 -3.51 6.41 9.36
CA ALA A 205 -2.10 6.00 9.31
C ALA A 205 -1.20 6.82 10.25
N ALA A 206 -1.49 8.10 10.44
CA ALA A 206 -0.74 8.98 11.35
C ALA A 206 -0.99 8.66 12.84
N GLN A 207 -2.09 7.99 13.18
CA GLN A 207 -2.38 7.60 14.56
C GLN A 207 -1.42 6.49 15.05
N TYR A 208 -1.03 5.56 14.19
CA TYR A 208 -0.13 4.45 14.57
C TYR A 208 1.18 4.93 15.20
N PRO A 209 2.00 5.79 14.55
CA PRO A 209 3.20 6.31 15.20
C PRO A 209 2.90 7.20 16.40
N ALA A 210 1.76 7.93 16.43
CA ALA A 210 1.36 8.72 17.60
C ALA A 210 1.05 7.83 18.82
N GLU A 211 0.62 6.60 18.61
CA GLU A 211 0.43 5.56 19.63
C GLU A 211 1.69 4.76 19.95
N GLY A 212 2.84 5.16 19.38
CA GLY A 212 4.13 4.48 19.60
C GLY A 212 4.35 3.23 18.74
N LYS A 213 3.53 3.00 17.71
CA LYS A 213 3.73 1.90 16.78
C LYS A 213 4.85 2.20 15.80
N THR A 214 5.66 1.19 15.48
CA THR A 214 6.77 1.30 14.55
C THR A 214 6.30 1.03 13.11
N PRO A 215 6.42 1.99 12.19
CA PRO A 215 6.03 1.77 10.80
C PRO A 215 6.98 0.77 10.12
N VAL A 216 6.45 0.02 9.16
CA VAL A 216 7.24 -0.81 8.25
C VAL A 216 7.58 0.03 7.02
N SER A 217 8.87 0.32 6.83
CA SER A 217 9.31 1.16 5.71
C SER A 217 9.25 0.41 4.38
N TRP A 218 8.86 1.12 3.32
CA TRP A 218 8.98 0.62 1.96
C TRP A 218 10.45 0.52 1.53
N ASN A 219 10.82 -0.63 0.95
CA ASN A 219 12.17 -0.93 0.46
C ASN A 219 12.23 -1.02 -1.08
N PHE A 220 11.28 -0.43 -1.79
CA PHE A 220 11.15 -0.58 -3.25
C PHE A 220 12.40 -0.12 -4.01
N ALA A 221 13.08 0.94 -3.52
CA ALA A 221 14.29 1.45 -4.14
C ALA A 221 15.56 0.67 -3.78
N THR A 222 15.48 -0.29 -2.86
CA THR A 222 16.64 -1.01 -2.30
C THR A 222 16.59 -2.53 -2.52
N ILE A 223 15.55 -3.02 -3.17
CA ILE A 223 15.47 -4.41 -3.67
C ILE A 223 16.46 -4.61 -4.83
N PRO A 224 16.93 -5.84 -5.10
CA PRO A 224 18.06 -6.07 -6.00
C PRO A 224 17.87 -5.53 -7.42
N SER A 225 16.70 -5.71 -8.03
CA SER A 225 16.39 -5.20 -9.38
C SER A 225 14.90 -5.28 -9.72
N GLU A 226 14.50 -4.59 -10.79
CA GLU A 226 13.18 -4.74 -11.38
C GLU A 226 12.94 -6.17 -11.94
N GLU A 227 13.99 -6.80 -12.47
CA GLU A 227 13.92 -8.18 -12.95
C GLU A 227 13.64 -9.15 -11.81
N TRP A 228 14.31 -8.98 -10.66
CA TRP A 228 14.04 -9.75 -9.45
C TRP A 228 12.59 -9.59 -9.01
N LYS A 229 12.14 -8.34 -8.91
CA LYS A 229 10.77 -7.99 -8.49
C LYS A 229 9.71 -8.62 -9.40
N ASN A 230 9.94 -8.56 -10.72
CA ASN A 230 9.02 -9.17 -11.69
C ASN A 230 9.01 -10.70 -11.62
N GLY A 231 10.10 -11.32 -11.20
CA GLY A 231 10.19 -12.76 -10.99
C GLY A 231 9.46 -13.28 -9.74
N VAL A 232 9.06 -12.39 -8.82
CA VAL A 232 8.26 -12.74 -7.63
C VAL A 232 6.75 -12.84 -7.95
N GLY A 233 6.26 -12.05 -8.89
CA GLY A 233 4.85 -12.07 -9.36
C GLY A 233 4.68 -13.01 -10.54
#